data_6f1a97c003f622eaf392402e3fa00642
#
_entry.id   6f1a97c003f622eaf392402e3fa00642
#
_cell.length_a   1.000
_cell.length_b   1.000
_cell.length_c   1.000
_cell.angle_alpha   90.00
_cell.angle_beta   90.00
_cell.angle_gamma   90.00
#
_symmetry.space_group_name_H-M   'P 1'
#
loop_
_entity.id
_entity.type
_entity.pdbx_description
1 polymer ?
#
loop_
_entity_poly.entity_id
_entity_poly.type
_entity_poly.pdbx_seq_one_letter_code
_entity_poly.pdbx_strand_id
1 'polypeptide(L)'
;MEDKKQAQARRREIHRQRFAAGLREITAYHRAKALILLVYLLTLAWAWINRAKVLAPLTGGSRLVCHSISFALLLVAFVLLIEIIVALGTPRRAAKIQAALVETGFVNSTRIPPLLFSVRKAEDQGSLYEFDSNNIPLSRWERDKEKIGAALRCQVVGVKLSPDGRRVLLHAVPLRSAIPEKIYWKDEYLSQDDFALVLGMNLTGKLEKVDLATTPHLLIGGGTGSGKSVLAKCLLMQSLKKGAAVILADFKGGVDYAPVWHKKCKMVFDPQSLLAVLEELTAELERRRELLVSAGTPNIDEYNKATGADLRRYILACDEVAEVLDTTGLGKAEKEIFSKNVRHLSLIARQGRAFGLHLFFATQRPSADLIPGQIRTNLALRICGRADDILSRIILDSPTAADQIAPDAQGRFVTNMNQTFQGFLFDDSILEG
;
A
#
# COMPACT_ATOMS: atom_id res chain seq x y z
N MET A 1 29.79 22.89 -29.47
CA MET A 1 30.95 22.33 -28.69
C MET A 1 30.59 22.02 -27.24
N GLU A 2 29.75 22.81 -26.61
CA GLU A 2 29.26 22.66 -25.24
C GLU A 2 28.44 21.38 -25.04
N ASP A 3 27.52 21.05 -25.96
CA ASP A 3 26.71 19.81 -25.94
C ASP A 3 27.54 18.53 -25.95
N LYS A 4 28.66 18.50 -26.71
CA LYS A 4 29.54 17.32 -26.75
C LYS A 4 30.29 17.11 -25.44
N LYS A 5 30.71 18.21 -24.78
CA LYS A 5 31.38 18.13 -23.46
C LYS A 5 30.41 17.68 -22.38
N GLN A 6 29.18 18.18 -22.39
CA GLN A 6 28.14 17.74 -21.45
C GLN A 6 27.76 16.27 -21.65
N ALA A 7 27.61 15.81 -22.91
CA ALA A 7 27.34 14.42 -23.22
C ALA A 7 28.49 13.48 -22.78
N GLN A 8 29.75 13.91 -22.93
CA GLN A 8 30.90 13.14 -22.45
C GLN A 8 30.98 13.08 -20.92
N ALA A 9 30.80 14.21 -20.23
CA ALA A 9 30.79 14.27 -18.78
C ALA A 9 29.71 13.34 -18.22
N ARG A 10 28.53 13.33 -18.83
CA ARG A 10 27.42 12.46 -18.45
C ARG A 10 27.72 10.97 -18.69
N ARG A 11 28.30 10.60 -19.82
CA ARG A 11 28.73 9.20 -20.07
C ARG A 11 29.69 8.72 -19.01
N ARG A 12 30.64 9.57 -18.59
CA ARG A 12 31.60 9.25 -17.51
C ARG A 12 30.90 9.05 -16.17
N GLU A 13 29.93 9.90 -15.85
CA GLU A 13 29.16 9.78 -14.62
C GLU A 13 28.30 8.52 -14.60
N ILE A 14 27.60 8.21 -15.68
CA ILE A 14 26.85 6.95 -15.82
C ILE A 14 27.76 5.75 -15.67
N HIS A 15 28.93 5.77 -16.31
CA HIS A 15 29.90 4.69 -16.23
C HIS A 15 30.40 4.48 -14.80
N ARG A 16 30.74 5.57 -14.10
CA ARG A 16 31.15 5.55 -12.69
C ARG A 16 30.06 4.98 -11.77
N GLN A 17 28.83 5.40 -11.98
CA GLN A 17 27.69 4.91 -11.19
C GLN A 17 27.40 3.42 -11.48
N ARG A 18 27.52 2.98 -12.74
CA ARG A 18 27.41 1.56 -13.12
C ARG A 18 28.52 0.71 -12.51
N PHE A 19 29.73 1.23 -12.48
CA PHE A 19 30.86 0.58 -11.82
C PHE A 19 30.60 0.38 -10.32
N ALA A 20 30.14 1.44 -9.62
CA ALA A 20 29.79 1.35 -8.21
C ALA A 20 28.62 0.37 -7.96
N ALA A 21 27.61 0.35 -8.85
CA ALA A 21 26.53 -0.62 -8.79
C ALA A 21 27.05 -2.07 -8.99
N GLY A 22 27.95 -2.27 -9.94
CA GLY A 22 28.59 -3.57 -10.20
C GLY A 22 29.35 -4.10 -8.99
N LEU A 23 30.13 -3.27 -8.33
CA LEU A 23 30.82 -3.64 -7.09
C LEU A 23 29.83 -4.07 -5.99
N ARG A 24 28.76 -3.32 -5.78
CA ARG A 24 27.72 -3.68 -4.79
C ARG A 24 27.04 -5.01 -5.12
N GLU A 25 26.71 -5.24 -6.38
CA GLU A 25 26.08 -6.48 -6.83
C GLU A 25 26.99 -7.70 -6.62
N ILE A 26 28.32 -7.53 -6.78
CA ILE A 26 29.30 -8.59 -6.53
C ILE A 26 29.43 -8.87 -5.03
N THR A 27 29.46 -7.82 -4.19
CA THR A 27 29.71 -7.96 -2.74
C THR A 27 28.49 -8.38 -1.95
N ALA A 28 27.29 -7.95 -2.37
CA ALA A 28 26.09 -8.06 -1.53
C ALA A 28 25.15 -9.24 -1.87
N TYR A 29 25.03 -9.68 -3.15
CA TYR A 29 23.84 -10.45 -3.53
C TYR A 29 24.00 -11.62 -4.52
N HIS A 30 25.07 -11.77 -5.27
CA HIS A 30 25.12 -12.81 -6.32
C HIS A 30 26.42 -13.60 -6.38
N ARG A 31 26.45 -14.78 -5.77
CA ARG A 31 27.54 -15.75 -5.88
C ARG A 31 27.96 -16.01 -7.34
N ALA A 32 26.99 -16.02 -8.29
CA ALA A 32 27.29 -16.21 -9.71
C ALA A 32 28.09 -15.03 -10.33
N LYS A 33 27.82 -13.79 -9.95
CA LYS A 33 28.56 -12.61 -10.43
C LYS A 33 29.96 -12.55 -9.83
N ALA A 34 30.09 -12.91 -8.55
CA ALA A 34 31.40 -13.05 -7.90
C ALA A 34 32.23 -14.15 -8.56
N LEU A 35 31.62 -15.26 -8.97
CA LEU A 35 32.28 -16.36 -9.68
C LEU A 35 32.84 -15.91 -11.04
N ILE A 36 32.09 -15.10 -11.80
CA ILE A 36 32.57 -14.55 -13.09
C ILE A 36 33.86 -13.73 -12.87
N LEU A 37 33.85 -12.86 -11.84
CA LEU A 37 35.03 -12.06 -11.51
C LEU A 37 36.20 -12.93 -11.05
N LEU A 38 35.92 -13.93 -10.22
CA LEU A 38 36.93 -14.88 -9.76
C LEU A 38 37.59 -15.63 -10.92
N VAL A 39 36.81 -16.17 -11.84
CA VAL A 39 37.27 -16.85 -13.04
C VAL A 39 38.18 -15.92 -13.88
N TYR A 40 37.71 -14.67 -14.08
CA TYR A 40 38.50 -13.67 -14.79
C TYR A 40 39.88 -13.41 -14.12
N LEU A 41 39.90 -13.22 -12.80
CA LEU A 41 41.12 -13.00 -12.04
C LEU A 41 42.04 -14.22 -12.06
N LEU A 42 41.51 -15.43 -11.97
CA LEU A 42 42.26 -16.68 -12.06
C LEU A 42 42.90 -16.85 -13.46
N THR A 43 42.16 -16.54 -14.53
CA THR A 43 42.71 -16.59 -15.90
C THR A 43 43.81 -15.58 -16.12
N LEU A 44 43.67 -14.36 -15.56
CA LEU A 44 44.73 -13.36 -15.60
C LEU A 44 45.98 -13.81 -14.81
N ALA A 45 45.83 -14.37 -13.63
CA ALA A 45 46.93 -14.88 -12.83
C ALA A 45 47.67 -16.01 -13.56
N TRP A 46 46.94 -16.96 -14.15
CA TRP A 46 47.49 -18.02 -14.96
C TRP A 46 48.27 -17.49 -16.17
N ALA A 47 47.67 -16.54 -16.91
CA ALA A 47 48.33 -15.93 -18.07
C ALA A 47 49.61 -15.17 -17.67
N TRP A 48 49.58 -14.47 -16.52
CA TRP A 48 50.77 -13.77 -15.99
C TRP A 48 51.90 -14.71 -15.59
N ILE A 49 51.56 -15.80 -14.91
CA ILE A 49 52.56 -16.82 -14.50
C ILE A 49 53.20 -17.48 -15.73
N ASN A 50 52.41 -17.76 -16.77
CA ASN A 50 52.84 -18.44 -17.97
C ASN A 50 53.27 -17.50 -19.11
N ARG A 51 53.36 -16.16 -18.87
CA ARG A 51 53.56 -15.14 -19.89
C ARG A 51 54.78 -15.39 -20.80
N ALA A 52 55.91 -15.87 -20.24
CA ALA A 52 57.10 -16.14 -20.99
C ALA A 52 56.91 -17.28 -22.01
N LYS A 53 56.17 -18.33 -21.66
CA LYS A 53 55.83 -19.45 -22.55
C LYS A 53 54.83 -19.04 -23.62
N VAL A 54 53.77 -18.29 -23.22
CA VAL A 54 52.69 -17.86 -24.13
C VAL A 54 53.21 -16.85 -25.15
N LEU A 55 54.08 -15.94 -24.75
CA LEU A 55 54.60 -14.88 -25.64
C LEU A 55 55.88 -15.26 -26.38
N ALA A 56 56.49 -16.40 -26.06
CA ALA A 56 57.72 -16.84 -26.72
C ALA A 56 57.69 -16.80 -28.27
N PRO A 57 56.59 -17.23 -28.93
CA PRO A 57 56.53 -17.17 -30.41
C PRO A 57 56.54 -15.74 -30.95
N LEU A 58 56.04 -14.76 -30.19
CA LEU A 58 55.88 -13.35 -30.61
C LEU A 58 57.12 -12.50 -30.26
N THR A 59 57.92 -12.93 -29.30
CA THR A 59 59.03 -12.11 -28.73
C THR A 59 60.41 -12.51 -29.25
N GLY A 60 60.52 -13.61 -30.01
CA GLY A 60 61.80 -14.13 -30.50
C GLY A 60 62.82 -14.35 -29.38
N GLY A 61 62.38 -14.57 -28.13
CA GLY A 61 63.25 -14.78 -26.96
C GLY A 61 63.75 -13.50 -26.27
N SER A 62 63.45 -12.33 -26.77
CA SER A 62 63.77 -11.04 -26.15
C SER A 62 63.00 -10.79 -24.88
N ARG A 63 63.66 -10.73 -23.73
CA ARG A 63 63.06 -10.44 -22.42
C ARG A 63 62.40 -9.07 -22.36
N LEU A 64 63.02 -8.05 -22.98
CA LEU A 64 62.53 -6.67 -22.98
C LEU A 64 61.22 -6.55 -23.76
N VAL A 65 61.13 -7.17 -24.94
CA VAL A 65 59.90 -7.20 -25.77
C VAL A 65 58.78 -7.97 -25.04
N CYS A 66 59.14 -9.09 -24.39
CA CYS A 66 58.18 -9.86 -23.59
C CYS A 66 57.59 -9.04 -22.42
N HIS A 67 58.43 -8.28 -21.69
CA HIS A 67 57.92 -7.40 -20.61
C HIS A 67 57.05 -6.26 -21.11
N SER A 68 57.44 -5.62 -22.21
CA SER A 68 56.64 -4.51 -22.81
C SER A 68 55.28 -4.99 -23.28
N ILE A 69 55.21 -6.13 -23.97
CA ILE A 69 53.94 -6.73 -24.41
C ILE A 69 53.10 -7.17 -23.20
N SER A 70 53.71 -7.80 -22.18
CA SER A 70 53.03 -8.22 -20.97
C SER A 70 52.41 -7.04 -20.23
N PHE A 71 53.11 -5.91 -20.14
CA PHE A 71 52.60 -4.69 -19.51
C PHE A 71 51.42 -4.09 -20.30
N ALA A 72 51.54 -4.03 -21.63
CA ALA A 72 50.43 -3.55 -22.49
C ALA A 72 49.18 -4.45 -22.33
N LEU A 73 49.33 -5.77 -22.31
CA LEU A 73 48.23 -6.71 -22.08
C LEU A 73 47.60 -6.56 -20.69
N LEU A 74 48.39 -6.25 -19.66
CA LEU A 74 47.88 -6.02 -18.31
C LEU A 74 47.05 -4.74 -18.23
N LEU A 75 47.43 -3.68 -18.95
CA LEU A 75 46.63 -2.46 -19.06
C LEU A 75 45.28 -2.74 -19.76
N VAL A 76 45.32 -3.50 -20.86
CA VAL A 76 44.06 -3.91 -21.54
C VAL A 76 43.21 -4.75 -20.62
N ALA A 77 43.77 -5.70 -19.90
CA ALA A 77 43.04 -6.54 -18.93
C ALA A 77 42.45 -5.70 -17.81
N PHE A 78 43.12 -4.67 -17.32
CA PHE A 78 42.58 -3.76 -16.31
C PHE A 78 41.36 -2.96 -16.84
N VAL A 79 41.42 -2.46 -18.07
CA VAL A 79 40.28 -1.80 -18.71
C VAL A 79 39.11 -2.77 -18.87
N LEU A 80 39.39 -4.00 -19.33
CA LEU A 80 38.35 -5.04 -19.44
C LEU A 80 37.72 -5.40 -18.10
N LEU A 81 38.48 -5.42 -17.02
CA LEU A 81 37.99 -5.63 -15.67
C LEU A 81 36.95 -4.56 -15.29
N ILE A 82 37.27 -3.30 -15.57
CA ILE A 82 36.35 -2.18 -15.32
C ILE A 82 35.06 -2.37 -16.12
N GLU A 83 35.15 -2.71 -17.42
CA GLU A 83 33.99 -2.92 -18.27
C GLU A 83 33.15 -4.13 -17.83
N ILE A 84 33.78 -5.20 -17.37
CA ILE A 84 33.06 -6.36 -16.79
C ILE A 84 32.26 -5.93 -15.55
N ILE A 85 32.90 -5.16 -14.64
CA ILE A 85 32.21 -4.68 -13.42
C ILE A 85 31.03 -3.77 -13.82
N VAL A 86 31.21 -2.87 -14.78
CA VAL A 86 30.14 -2.01 -15.31
C VAL A 86 29.01 -2.83 -15.94
N ALA A 87 29.35 -3.85 -16.72
CA ALA A 87 28.36 -4.75 -17.33
C ALA A 87 27.56 -5.52 -16.26
N LEU A 88 28.22 -6.01 -15.21
CA LEU A 88 27.57 -6.68 -14.07
C LEU A 88 26.63 -5.75 -13.29
N GLY A 89 26.93 -4.45 -13.23
CA GLY A 89 26.09 -3.40 -12.64
C GLY A 89 24.99 -2.87 -13.55
N THR A 90 24.87 -3.41 -14.77
CA THR A 90 23.86 -2.95 -15.74
C THR A 90 22.75 -3.97 -15.89
N PRO A 91 21.47 -3.66 -15.54
CA PRO A 91 20.36 -4.57 -15.73
C PRO A 91 20.15 -4.90 -17.21
N ARG A 92 19.88 -6.18 -17.52
CA ARG A 92 19.76 -6.69 -18.91
C ARG A 92 18.78 -5.90 -19.81
N ARG A 93 17.78 -5.23 -19.24
CA ARG A 93 16.76 -4.46 -19.98
C ARG A 93 16.91 -2.95 -19.81
N ALA A 94 17.96 -2.46 -19.16
CA ALA A 94 18.09 -1.04 -18.83
C ALA A 94 18.00 -0.13 -20.07
N ALA A 95 18.66 -0.46 -21.17
CA ALA A 95 18.64 0.34 -22.40
C ALA A 95 17.23 0.39 -23.04
N LYS A 96 16.50 -0.74 -23.05
CA LYS A 96 15.14 -0.81 -23.60
C LYS A 96 14.16 0.00 -22.74
N ILE A 97 14.26 -0.09 -21.43
CA ILE A 97 13.43 0.65 -20.49
C ILE A 97 13.70 2.16 -20.59
N GLN A 98 14.97 2.55 -20.69
CA GLN A 98 15.33 3.96 -20.86
C GLN A 98 14.80 4.54 -22.19
N ALA A 99 14.88 3.80 -23.29
CA ALA A 99 14.28 4.20 -24.56
C ALA A 99 12.76 4.39 -24.45
N ALA A 100 12.06 3.43 -23.83
CA ALA A 100 10.62 3.51 -23.62
C ALA A 100 10.22 4.69 -22.70
N LEU A 101 11.03 5.03 -21.68
CA LEU A 101 10.79 6.22 -20.84
C LEU A 101 10.93 7.52 -21.64
N VAL A 102 11.81 7.57 -22.64
CA VAL A 102 11.92 8.70 -23.57
C VAL A 102 10.66 8.79 -24.45
N GLU A 103 10.21 7.67 -25.00
CA GLU A 103 9.01 7.58 -25.84
C GLU A 103 7.74 8.00 -25.09
N THR A 104 7.59 7.60 -23.81
CA THR A 104 6.46 8.01 -22.98
C THR A 104 6.59 9.43 -22.41
N GLY A 105 7.69 10.14 -22.71
CA GLY A 105 7.95 11.50 -22.25
C GLY A 105 8.30 11.62 -20.77
N PHE A 106 8.65 10.53 -20.10
CA PHE A 106 9.11 10.57 -18.71
C PHE A 106 10.63 10.84 -18.65
N VAL A 107 10.98 12.12 -18.79
CA VAL A 107 12.34 12.62 -18.83
C VAL A 107 12.48 13.87 -17.96
N ASN A 108 13.70 14.23 -17.55
CA ASN A 108 13.97 15.46 -16.83
C ASN A 108 13.89 16.71 -17.76
N SER A 109 14.18 17.90 -17.22
CA SER A 109 14.18 19.16 -17.98
C SER A 109 15.14 19.18 -19.18
N THR A 110 16.19 18.37 -19.13
CA THR A 110 17.19 18.23 -20.21
C THR A 110 16.87 17.06 -21.16
N ARG A 111 15.64 16.55 -21.16
CA ARG A 111 15.14 15.41 -21.97
C ARG A 111 15.91 14.10 -21.74
N ILE A 112 16.36 13.90 -20.51
CA ILE A 112 17.16 12.74 -20.13
C ILE A 112 16.29 11.81 -19.30
N PRO A 113 16.16 10.50 -19.64
CA PRO A 113 15.42 9.54 -18.83
C PRO A 113 16.19 9.19 -17.55
N PRO A 114 15.49 8.83 -16.47
CA PRO A 114 16.12 8.30 -15.28
C PRO A 114 16.88 7.01 -15.58
N LEU A 115 18.02 6.81 -14.89
CA LEU A 115 18.87 5.66 -15.06
C LEU A 115 18.37 4.50 -14.20
N LEU A 116 18.08 3.36 -14.80
CA LEU A 116 17.74 2.14 -14.07
C LEU A 116 19.00 1.50 -13.47
N PHE A 117 19.05 1.35 -12.15
CA PHE A 117 20.16 0.74 -11.43
C PHE A 117 19.97 -0.74 -11.18
N SER A 118 18.85 -1.13 -10.63
CA SER A 118 18.58 -2.52 -10.32
C SER A 118 17.11 -2.89 -10.56
N VAL A 119 16.88 -4.17 -10.80
CA VAL A 119 15.55 -4.80 -10.81
C VAL A 119 15.65 -6.01 -9.91
N ARG A 120 14.87 -6.01 -8.84
CA ARG A 120 14.81 -7.12 -7.88
C ARG A 120 13.40 -7.68 -7.84
N LYS A 121 13.27 -8.97 -7.59
CA LYS A 121 11.98 -9.55 -7.29
C LYS A 121 11.55 -9.07 -5.90
N ALA A 122 10.35 -8.54 -5.78
CA ALA A 122 9.78 -8.20 -4.48
C ALA A 122 9.38 -9.48 -3.74
N GLU A 123 9.14 -9.40 -2.44
CA GLU A 123 8.66 -10.53 -1.63
C GLU A 123 7.27 -11.02 -2.06
N ASP A 124 6.54 -10.16 -2.76
CA ASP A 124 5.26 -10.44 -3.38
C ASP A 124 5.41 -10.76 -4.90
N GLN A 125 4.31 -10.84 -5.63
CA GLN A 125 4.31 -11.12 -7.08
C GLN A 125 4.93 -10.01 -7.94
N GLY A 126 5.41 -8.93 -7.31
CA GLY A 126 5.93 -7.75 -7.98
C GLY A 126 7.43 -7.77 -8.24
N SER A 127 7.89 -6.66 -8.83
CA SER A 127 9.29 -6.33 -9.04
C SER A 127 9.60 -4.94 -8.50
N LEU A 128 10.73 -4.79 -7.86
CA LEU A 128 11.23 -3.51 -7.37
C LEU A 128 12.27 -2.97 -8.36
N TYR A 129 11.96 -1.84 -8.98
CA TYR A 129 12.84 -1.13 -9.89
C TYR A 129 13.48 0.03 -9.14
N GLU A 130 14.80 0.12 -9.20
CA GLU A 130 15.58 1.19 -8.56
C GLU A 130 16.12 2.12 -9.63
N PHE A 131 15.68 3.38 -9.62
CA PHE A 131 16.11 4.41 -10.55
C PHE A 131 16.89 5.52 -9.86
N ASP A 132 17.80 6.17 -10.59
CA ASP A 132 18.30 7.50 -10.21
C ASP A 132 17.15 8.50 -10.27
N SER A 133 17.02 9.37 -9.26
CA SER A 133 16.00 10.43 -9.26
C SER A 133 16.13 11.39 -10.44
N ASN A 134 17.36 11.56 -10.95
CA ASN A 134 17.68 12.39 -12.12
C ASN A 134 17.08 13.82 -12.03
N ASN A 135 17.04 14.37 -10.82
CA ASN A 135 16.40 15.66 -10.49
C ASN A 135 14.90 15.73 -10.83
N ILE A 136 14.22 14.59 -10.96
CA ILE A 136 12.78 14.52 -11.10
C ILE A 136 12.16 14.43 -9.70
N PRO A 137 11.30 15.38 -9.28
CA PRO A 137 10.70 15.36 -7.95
C PRO A 137 9.77 14.14 -7.78
N LEU A 138 9.68 13.62 -6.55
CA LEU A 138 8.88 12.43 -6.24
C LEU A 138 7.40 12.58 -6.64
N SER A 139 6.86 13.79 -6.48
CA SER A 139 5.49 14.11 -6.90
C SER A 139 5.23 13.86 -8.39
N ARG A 140 6.24 14.03 -9.25
CA ARG A 140 6.13 13.75 -10.68
C ARG A 140 6.17 12.24 -10.97
N TRP A 141 6.96 11.47 -10.21
CA TRP A 141 6.96 10.00 -10.30
C TRP A 141 5.60 9.43 -9.91
N GLU A 142 4.99 9.98 -8.86
CA GLU A 142 3.64 9.60 -8.41
C GLU A 142 2.57 9.95 -9.47
N ARG A 143 2.59 11.18 -9.99
CA ARG A 143 1.62 11.63 -10.99
C ARG A 143 1.71 10.88 -12.31
N ASP A 144 2.93 10.58 -12.78
CA ASP A 144 3.18 9.99 -14.09
C ASP A 144 3.31 8.44 -14.02
N LYS A 145 2.77 7.78 -12.97
CA LYS A 145 2.81 6.31 -12.75
C LYS A 145 2.39 5.50 -13.97
N GLU A 146 1.33 5.94 -14.66
CA GLU A 146 0.82 5.26 -15.85
C GLU A 146 1.82 5.28 -17.01
N LYS A 147 2.45 6.43 -17.28
CA LYS A 147 3.48 6.56 -18.33
C LYS A 147 4.69 5.68 -18.03
N ILE A 148 5.10 5.65 -16.78
CA ILE A 148 6.18 4.79 -16.32
C ILE A 148 5.78 3.32 -16.46
N GLY A 149 4.56 2.98 -16.04
CA GLY A 149 4.00 1.64 -16.16
C GLY A 149 3.96 1.15 -17.62
N ALA A 150 3.55 2.00 -18.55
CA ALA A 150 3.57 1.71 -19.98
C ALA A 150 5.00 1.42 -20.48
N ALA A 151 5.98 2.24 -20.11
CA ALA A 151 7.39 2.03 -20.45
C ALA A 151 7.96 0.73 -19.88
N LEU A 152 7.57 0.35 -18.66
CA LEU A 152 7.99 -0.87 -17.99
C LEU A 152 7.17 -2.10 -18.41
N ARG A 153 6.04 -1.92 -19.11
CA ARG A 153 5.02 -2.94 -19.41
C ARG A 153 4.51 -3.63 -18.15
N CYS A 154 4.23 -2.82 -17.13
CA CYS A 154 3.74 -3.27 -15.83
C CYS A 154 2.85 -2.20 -15.20
N GLN A 155 2.14 -2.53 -14.13
CA GLN A 155 1.40 -1.57 -13.32
C GLN A 155 2.26 -1.12 -12.15
N VAL A 156 2.53 0.19 -12.03
CA VAL A 156 3.26 0.77 -10.89
C VAL A 156 2.29 0.93 -9.71
N VAL A 157 2.54 0.17 -8.64
CA VAL A 157 1.69 0.14 -7.45
C VAL A 157 2.23 1.01 -6.31
N GLY A 158 3.52 1.33 -6.32
CA GLY A 158 4.12 2.16 -5.29
C GLY A 158 5.37 2.89 -5.77
N VAL A 159 5.58 4.09 -5.22
CA VAL A 159 6.79 4.90 -5.44
C VAL A 159 7.31 5.34 -4.08
N LYS A 160 8.60 5.14 -3.82
CA LYS A 160 9.25 5.56 -2.58
C LYS A 160 10.65 6.07 -2.88
N LEU A 161 11.16 6.97 -2.04
CA LEU A 161 12.58 7.30 -2.04
C LEU A 161 13.36 6.22 -1.30
N SER A 162 14.59 5.97 -1.76
CA SER A 162 15.55 5.18 -1.00
C SER A 162 15.92 5.91 0.30
N PRO A 163 16.40 5.19 1.33
CA PRO A 163 16.77 5.80 2.62
C PRO A 163 17.81 6.92 2.51
N ASP A 164 18.67 6.88 1.49
CA ASP A 164 19.67 7.91 1.20
C ASP A 164 19.12 9.09 0.38
N GLY A 165 17.84 9.08 -0.01
CA GLY A 165 17.18 10.12 -0.78
C GLY A 165 17.63 10.28 -2.24
N ARG A 166 18.59 9.46 -2.70
CA ARG A 166 19.21 9.62 -4.02
C ARG A 166 18.51 8.86 -5.13
N ARG A 167 17.71 7.87 -4.77
CA ARG A 167 17.08 6.94 -5.71
C ARG A 167 15.60 6.85 -5.49
N VAL A 168 14.88 6.50 -6.54
CA VAL A 168 13.45 6.22 -6.51
C VAL A 168 13.25 4.72 -6.67
N LEU A 169 12.53 4.13 -5.73
CA LEU A 169 12.12 2.74 -5.72
C LEU A 169 10.69 2.66 -6.25
N LEU A 170 10.52 2.01 -7.40
CA LEU A 170 9.21 1.72 -7.98
C LEU A 170 8.86 0.27 -7.69
N HIS A 171 7.74 0.07 -7.03
CA HIS A 171 7.13 -1.25 -6.91
C HIS A 171 6.15 -1.43 -8.06
N ALA A 172 6.34 -2.43 -8.89
CA ALA A 172 5.52 -2.69 -10.05
C ALA A 172 5.15 -4.17 -10.18
N VAL A 173 3.91 -4.42 -10.61
CA VAL A 173 3.39 -5.76 -10.86
C VAL A 173 3.15 -5.98 -12.36
N PRO A 174 3.23 -7.22 -12.88
CA PRO A 174 2.92 -7.47 -14.28
C PRO A 174 1.51 -7.00 -14.64
N LEU A 175 1.29 -6.48 -15.86
CA LEU A 175 -0.03 -6.05 -16.34
C LEU A 175 -1.11 -7.14 -16.26
N ARG A 176 -0.69 -8.42 -16.28
CA ARG A 176 -1.59 -9.57 -16.11
C ARG A 176 -1.85 -9.95 -14.66
N SER A 177 -1.21 -9.28 -13.70
CA SER A 177 -1.54 -9.42 -12.28
C SER A 177 -2.84 -8.65 -12.01
N ALA A 178 -3.95 -9.15 -12.55
CA ALA A 178 -5.25 -8.63 -12.18
C ALA A 178 -5.56 -9.13 -10.77
N ILE A 179 -6.01 -8.24 -9.89
CA ILE A 179 -6.69 -8.70 -8.69
C ILE A 179 -7.87 -9.54 -9.17
N PRO A 180 -8.07 -10.76 -8.66
CA PRO A 180 -9.24 -11.55 -9.03
C PRO A 180 -10.52 -10.72 -8.87
N GLU A 181 -11.47 -10.86 -9.78
CA GLU A 181 -12.75 -10.15 -9.71
C GLU A 181 -13.59 -10.61 -8.51
N LYS A 182 -13.43 -11.86 -8.11
CA LYS A 182 -14.13 -12.47 -6.99
C LYS A 182 -13.15 -13.25 -6.12
N ILE A 183 -13.09 -12.92 -4.85
CA ILE A 183 -12.31 -13.64 -3.84
C ILE A 183 -13.26 -14.03 -2.73
N TYR A 184 -13.39 -15.32 -2.46
CA TYR A 184 -14.22 -15.79 -1.36
C TYR A 184 -13.46 -15.73 -0.05
N TRP A 185 -14.14 -15.35 1.03
CA TRP A 185 -13.61 -15.37 2.38
C TRP A 185 -13.18 -16.80 2.77
N LYS A 186 -12.08 -16.90 3.47
CA LYS A 186 -11.60 -18.10 4.14
C LYS A 186 -11.13 -17.71 5.53
N ASP A 187 -11.37 -18.57 6.51
CA ASP A 187 -10.98 -18.29 7.90
C ASP A 187 -9.46 -18.15 8.09
N GLU A 188 -8.66 -18.73 7.19
CA GLU A 188 -7.20 -18.50 7.14
C GLU A 188 -6.80 -17.02 6.93
N TYR A 189 -7.71 -16.18 6.40
CA TYR A 189 -7.48 -14.76 6.21
C TYR A 189 -7.71 -13.94 7.48
N LEU A 190 -8.38 -14.52 8.50
CA LEU A 190 -8.58 -13.82 9.77
C LEU A 190 -7.23 -13.47 10.37
N SER A 191 -7.00 -12.17 10.62
CA SER A 191 -5.73 -11.72 11.22
C SER A 191 -5.54 -12.33 12.61
N GLN A 192 -4.34 -12.80 12.90
CA GLN A 192 -3.97 -13.24 14.24
C GLN A 192 -3.69 -12.05 15.18
N ASP A 193 -3.45 -10.85 14.61
CA ASP A 193 -3.23 -9.64 15.39
C ASP A 193 -4.54 -9.23 16.08
N ASP A 194 -4.44 -8.75 17.33
CA ASP A 194 -5.59 -8.26 18.08
C ASP A 194 -6.29 -7.18 17.28
N PHE A 195 -7.60 -7.31 17.11
CA PHE A 195 -8.46 -6.37 16.39
C PHE A 195 -7.92 -5.72 15.08
N ALA A 196 -6.99 -6.37 14.40
CA ALA A 196 -6.70 -6.09 13.01
C ALA A 196 -7.73 -6.80 12.12
N LEU A 197 -8.46 -6.04 11.31
CA LEU A 197 -9.45 -6.55 10.37
C LEU A 197 -8.88 -6.55 8.96
N VAL A 198 -9.18 -7.58 8.18
CA VAL A 198 -8.71 -7.71 6.80
C VAL A 198 -9.76 -7.13 5.86
N LEU A 199 -9.37 -6.11 5.09
CA LEU A 199 -10.21 -5.42 4.12
C LEU A 199 -10.42 -6.25 2.85
N GLY A 200 -9.36 -6.90 2.39
CA GLY A 200 -9.35 -7.63 1.12
C GLY A 200 -7.93 -7.96 0.67
N MET A 201 -7.80 -8.29 -0.60
CA MET A 201 -6.52 -8.61 -1.23
C MET A 201 -6.12 -7.52 -2.22
N ASN A 202 -4.89 -7.01 -2.11
CA ASN A 202 -4.35 -5.98 -2.98
C ASN A 202 -3.81 -6.51 -4.30
N LEU A 203 -3.33 -5.62 -5.17
CA LEU A 203 -2.73 -5.93 -6.48
C LEU A 203 -1.51 -6.86 -6.40
N THR A 204 -0.86 -6.94 -5.26
CA THR A 204 0.33 -7.78 -5.07
C THR A 204 0.01 -9.16 -4.49
N GLY A 205 -1.29 -9.44 -4.25
CA GLY A 205 -1.75 -10.68 -3.62
C GLY A 205 -1.60 -10.67 -2.09
N LYS A 206 -1.26 -9.53 -1.47
CA LYS A 206 -1.20 -9.39 -0.01
C LYS A 206 -2.55 -8.99 0.56
N LEU A 207 -2.79 -9.39 1.79
CA LEU A 207 -3.96 -8.97 2.56
C LEU A 207 -3.77 -7.54 3.06
N GLU A 208 -4.70 -6.65 2.70
CA GLU A 208 -4.80 -5.31 3.26
C GLU A 208 -5.54 -5.39 4.59
N LYS A 209 -4.94 -4.78 5.62
CA LYS A 209 -5.47 -4.83 6.99
C LYS A 209 -5.67 -3.43 7.55
N VAL A 210 -6.60 -3.29 8.46
CA VAL A 210 -6.78 -2.13 9.33
C VAL A 210 -6.72 -2.56 10.78
N ASP A 211 -5.93 -1.88 11.59
CA ASP A 211 -5.87 -2.09 13.04
C ASP A 211 -6.75 -1.05 13.75
N LEU A 212 -7.76 -1.52 14.47
CA LEU A 212 -8.71 -0.66 15.19
C LEU A 212 -8.08 0.05 16.39
N ALA A 213 -6.95 -0.41 16.90
CA ALA A 213 -6.22 0.29 17.94
C ALA A 213 -5.60 1.60 17.44
N THR A 214 -5.21 1.65 16.16
CA THR A 214 -4.64 2.83 15.52
C THR A 214 -5.64 3.61 14.68
N THR A 215 -6.57 2.91 14.04
CA THR A 215 -7.58 3.45 13.10
C THR A 215 -8.98 3.06 13.57
N PRO A 216 -9.52 3.76 14.58
CA PRO A 216 -10.69 3.29 15.33
C PRO A 216 -12.00 3.36 14.57
N HIS A 217 -12.12 4.25 13.61
CA HIS A 217 -13.38 4.52 12.91
C HIS A 217 -13.17 4.48 11.40
N LEU A 218 -14.17 4.00 10.69
CA LEU A 218 -14.11 3.88 9.24
C LEU A 218 -15.39 4.39 8.55
N LEU A 219 -15.21 4.86 7.31
CA LEU A 219 -16.27 5.25 6.40
C LEU A 219 -16.13 4.46 5.11
N ILE A 220 -17.18 3.78 4.69
CA ILE A 220 -17.24 3.05 3.43
C ILE A 220 -18.23 3.75 2.50
N GLY A 221 -17.74 4.30 1.40
CA GLY A 221 -18.57 4.89 0.33
C GLY A 221 -18.61 4.00 -0.90
N GLY A 222 -19.59 4.26 -1.75
CA GLY A 222 -19.68 3.60 -3.06
C GLY A 222 -21.12 3.58 -3.58
N GLY A 223 -21.26 3.64 -4.89
CA GLY A 223 -22.54 3.56 -5.57
C GLY A 223 -23.23 2.21 -5.38
N THR A 224 -24.49 2.14 -5.76
CA THR A 224 -25.29 0.90 -5.72
C THR A 224 -24.58 -0.23 -6.49
N GLY A 225 -24.49 -1.42 -5.90
CA GLY A 225 -23.83 -2.57 -6.49
C GLY A 225 -22.29 -2.51 -6.47
N SER A 226 -21.67 -1.54 -5.77
CA SER A 226 -20.20 -1.49 -5.60
C SER A 226 -19.62 -2.59 -4.71
N GLY A 227 -20.47 -3.25 -3.89
CA GLY A 227 -20.05 -4.25 -2.89
C GLY A 227 -19.87 -3.68 -1.48
N LYS A 228 -20.27 -2.43 -1.23
CA LYS A 228 -20.16 -1.72 0.04
C LYS A 228 -20.71 -2.52 1.23
N SER A 229 -21.96 -2.98 1.16
CA SER A 229 -22.63 -3.73 2.25
C SER A 229 -21.97 -5.10 2.47
N VAL A 230 -21.45 -5.73 1.42
CA VAL A 230 -20.68 -6.99 1.54
C VAL A 230 -19.36 -6.76 2.28
N LEU A 231 -18.64 -5.69 1.96
CA LEU A 231 -17.41 -5.32 2.67
C LEU A 231 -17.71 -5.01 4.14
N ALA A 232 -18.73 -4.18 4.41
CA ALA A 232 -19.15 -3.83 5.77
C ALA A 232 -19.47 -5.09 6.59
N LYS A 233 -20.32 -5.98 6.06
CA LYS A 233 -20.66 -7.26 6.70
C LYS A 233 -19.42 -8.16 6.92
N CYS A 234 -18.51 -8.22 5.96
CA CYS A 234 -17.27 -8.98 6.12
C CYS A 234 -16.41 -8.48 7.29
N LEU A 235 -16.32 -7.17 7.49
CA LEU A 235 -15.61 -6.58 8.62
C LEU A 235 -16.34 -6.82 9.94
N LEU A 236 -17.65 -6.76 9.95
CA LEU A 236 -18.47 -7.05 11.14
C LEU A 236 -18.41 -8.52 11.53
N MET A 237 -18.43 -9.44 10.56
CA MET A 237 -18.22 -10.88 10.79
C MET A 237 -16.87 -11.15 11.45
N GLN A 238 -15.80 -10.55 10.94
CA GLN A 238 -14.46 -10.66 11.56
C GLN A 238 -14.46 -10.11 12.99
N SER A 239 -15.13 -9.00 13.22
CA SER A 239 -15.24 -8.36 14.53
C SER A 239 -15.97 -9.26 15.54
N LEU A 240 -17.07 -9.89 15.12
CA LEU A 240 -17.79 -10.89 15.94
C LEU A 240 -16.89 -12.10 16.26
N LYS A 241 -16.15 -12.64 15.28
CA LYS A 241 -15.21 -13.73 15.49
C LYS A 241 -14.06 -13.37 16.46
N LYS A 242 -13.75 -12.07 16.57
CA LYS A 242 -12.78 -11.53 17.53
C LYS A 242 -13.38 -11.11 18.89
N GLY A 243 -14.65 -11.45 19.14
CA GLY A 243 -15.29 -11.20 20.42
C GLY A 243 -15.85 -9.77 20.62
N ALA A 244 -15.90 -8.94 19.59
CA ALA A 244 -16.52 -7.63 19.69
C ALA A 244 -18.03 -7.72 19.84
N ALA A 245 -18.62 -6.79 20.59
CA ALA A 245 -20.06 -6.56 20.63
C ALA A 245 -20.45 -5.65 19.47
N VAL A 246 -21.30 -6.15 18.56
CA VAL A 246 -21.70 -5.43 17.36
C VAL A 246 -23.14 -4.92 17.51
N ILE A 247 -23.33 -3.64 17.19
CA ILE A 247 -24.62 -2.95 17.17
C ILE A 247 -24.85 -2.49 15.73
N LEU A 248 -26.00 -2.85 15.15
CA LEU A 248 -26.35 -2.54 13.77
C LEU A 248 -27.51 -1.55 13.74
N ALA A 249 -27.25 -0.33 13.31
CA ALA A 249 -28.28 0.67 13.04
C ALA A 249 -28.68 0.57 11.56
N ASP A 250 -29.88 0.04 11.31
CA ASP A 250 -30.47 -0.11 9.98
C ASP A 250 -31.96 0.30 10.00
N PHE A 251 -32.22 1.52 9.59
CA PHE A 251 -33.55 2.09 9.62
C PHE A 251 -34.48 1.58 8.48
N LYS A 252 -33.95 0.68 7.63
CA LYS A 252 -34.78 -0.08 6.67
C LYS A 252 -35.40 -1.34 7.30
N GLY A 253 -35.25 -1.54 8.60
CA GLY A 253 -35.83 -2.65 9.33
C GLY A 253 -35.04 -3.96 9.30
N GLY A 254 -33.78 -3.93 8.97
CA GLY A 254 -32.89 -5.11 9.01
C GLY A 254 -33.06 -6.08 7.85
N VAL A 255 -33.79 -5.68 6.79
CA VAL A 255 -34.11 -6.57 5.64
C VAL A 255 -32.86 -7.09 4.93
N ASP A 256 -31.79 -6.31 4.92
CA ASP A 256 -30.52 -6.66 4.29
C ASP A 256 -29.68 -7.65 5.12
N TYR A 257 -30.11 -7.99 6.34
CA TYR A 257 -29.40 -8.86 7.27
C TYR A 257 -30.10 -10.19 7.48
N ALA A 258 -29.43 -11.31 7.23
CA ALA A 258 -29.95 -12.64 7.48
C ALA A 258 -30.26 -12.86 8.98
N PRO A 259 -31.18 -13.82 9.36
CA PRO A 259 -31.58 -14.05 10.74
C PRO A 259 -30.42 -14.28 11.74
N VAL A 260 -29.28 -14.78 11.27
CA VAL A 260 -28.09 -14.99 12.11
C VAL A 260 -27.53 -13.66 12.67
N TRP A 261 -27.63 -12.57 11.92
CA TRP A 261 -27.19 -11.25 12.37
C TRP A 261 -28.08 -10.74 13.51
N HIS A 262 -29.38 -10.93 13.41
CA HIS A 262 -30.35 -10.55 14.47
C HIS A 262 -30.13 -11.32 15.79
N LYS A 263 -29.53 -12.53 15.72
CA LYS A 263 -29.16 -13.31 16.90
C LYS A 263 -27.85 -12.89 17.53
N LYS A 264 -26.88 -12.46 16.69
CA LYS A 264 -25.50 -12.16 17.15
C LYS A 264 -25.23 -10.68 17.40
N CYS A 265 -26.10 -9.77 16.88
CA CYS A 265 -25.94 -8.32 17.00
C CYS A 265 -27.14 -7.67 17.70
N LYS A 266 -26.91 -6.53 18.35
CA LYS A 266 -27.99 -5.66 18.83
C LYS A 266 -28.49 -4.85 17.64
N MET A 267 -29.73 -5.11 17.18
CA MET A 267 -30.32 -4.38 16.06
C MET A 267 -31.02 -3.10 16.55
N VAL A 268 -30.93 -2.03 15.77
CA VAL A 268 -31.53 -0.72 16.02
C VAL A 268 -32.17 -0.22 14.75
N PHE A 269 -33.47 0.08 14.81
CA PHE A 269 -34.28 0.33 13.61
C PHE A 269 -34.87 1.75 13.53
N ASP A 270 -34.66 2.57 14.55
CA ASP A 270 -35.18 3.93 14.61
C ASP A 270 -34.31 4.88 15.40
N PRO A 271 -34.42 6.20 15.19
CA PRO A 271 -33.57 7.20 15.85
C PRO A 271 -33.66 7.24 17.37
N GLN A 272 -34.84 6.89 17.96
CA GLN A 272 -35.03 6.90 19.41
C GLN A 272 -34.34 5.70 20.06
N SER A 273 -34.46 4.52 19.46
CA SER A 273 -33.72 3.32 19.90
C SER A 273 -32.21 3.51 19.75
N LEU A 274 -31.79 4.22 18.70
CA LEU A 274 -30.37 4.57 18.54
C LEU A 274 -29.89 5.49 19.65
N LEU A 275 -30.71 6.49 20.05
CA LEU A 275 -30.36 7.40 21.14
C LEU A 275 -30.10 6.63 22.44
N ALA A 276 -31.03 5.71 22.80
CA ALA A 276 -30.88 4.89 24.00
C ALA A 276 -29.53 4.09 23.98
N VAL A 277 -29.21 3.48 22.84
CA VAL A 277 -27.94 2.74 22.69
C VAL A 277 -26.72 3.67 22.77
N LEU A 278 -26.78 4.86 22.20
CA LEU A 278 -25.69 5.82 22.28
C LEU A 278 -25.48 6.36 23.69
N GLU A 279 -26.56 6.53 24.47
CA GLU A 279 -26.47 6.87 25.89
C GLU A 279 -25.80 5.73 26.70
N GLU A 280 -26.17 4.47 26.45
CA GLU A 280 -25.50 3.29 27.04
C GLU A 280 -24.00 3.27 26.69
N LEU A 281 -23.64 3.47 25.42
CA LEU A 281 -22.22 3.45 24.97
C LEU A 281 -21.40 4.61 25.56
N THR A 282 -21.99 5.79 25.71
CA THR A 282 -21.29 6.92 26.32
C THR A 282 -21.16 6.76 27.84
N ALA A 283 -22.13 6.16 28.52
CA ALA A 283 -21.99 5.77 29.91
C ALA A 283 -20.89 4.72 30.11
N GLU A 284 -20.83 3.73 29.22
CA GLU A 284 -19.75 2.73 29.23
C GLU A 284 -18.38 3.36 28.97
N LEU A 285 -18.28 4.36 28.09
CA LEU A 285 -17.05 5.10 27.87
C LEU A 285 -16.55 5.77 29.15
N GLU A 286 -17.44 6.45 29.90
CA GLU A 286 -17.10 7.07 31.18
C GLU A 286 -16.67 6.01 32.22
N ARG A 287 -17.42 4.92 32.35
CA ARG A 287 -17.04 3.81 33.21
C ARG A 287 -15.63 3.28 32.91
N ARG A 288 -15.32 3.08 31.63
CA ARG A 288 -13.97 2.63 31.19
C ARG A 288 -12.92 3.68 31.49
N ARG A 289 -13.22 4.96 31.35
CA ARG A 289 -12.31 6.04 31.70
C ARG A 289 -11.87 5.92 33.18
N GLU A 290 -12.80 5.73 34.08
CA GLU A 290 -12.49 5.53 35.50
C GLU A 290 -11.61 4.30 35.75
N LEU A 291 -11.90 3.19 35.07
CA LEU A 291 -11.10 1.96 35.18
C LEU A 291 -9.67 2.16 34.68
N LEU A 292 -9.51 2.77 33.50
CA LEU A 292 -8.19 3.02 32.93
C LEU A 292 -7.35 3.99 33.79
N VAL A 293 -7.98 5.05 34.29
CA VAL A 293 -7.33 6.00 35.18
C VAL A 293 -6.89 5.30 36.50
N SER A 294 -7.77 4.51 37.10
CA SER A 294 -7.45 3.80 38.37
C SER A 294 -6.34 2.77 38.21
N ALA A 295 -6.25 2.14 37.03
CA ALA A 295 -5.20 1.17 36.70
C ALA A 295 -3.92 1.80 36.12
N GLY A 296 -3.92 3.10 35.83
CA GLY A 296 -2.80 3.79 35.18
C GLY A 296 -2.49 3.30 33.78
N THR A 297 -3.51 2.84 33.03
CA THR A 297 -3.35 2.29 31.67
C THR A 297 -3.93 3.24 30.62
N PRO A 298 -3.29 3.37 29.44
CA PRO A 298 -3.71 4.35 28.42
C PRO A 298 -4.87 3.88 27.52
N ASN A 299 -5.17 2.58 27.49
CA ASN A 299 -6.19 1.98 26.62
C ASN A 299 -6.67 0.63 27.16
N ILE A 300 -7.77 0.11 26.58
CA ILE A 300 -8.36 -1.16 27.00
C ILE A 300 -7.44 -2.38 26.79
N ASP A 301 -6.57 -2.36 25.79
CA ASP A 301 -5.70 -3.51 25.50
C ASP A 301 -4.65 -3.65 26.61
N GLU A 302 -4.05 -2.54 27.02
CA GLU A 302 -3.12 -2.52 28.15
C GLU A 302 -3.83 -2.78 29.48
N TYR A 303 -5.05 -2.28 29.64
CA TYR A 303 -5.87 -2.58 30.81
C TYR A 303 -6.16 -4.07 30.93
N ASN A 304 -6.68 -4.70 29.88
CA ASN A 304 -6.96 -6.14 29.84
C ASN A 304 -5.70 -6.96 30.16
N LYS A 305 -4.57 -6.59 29.56
CA LYS A 305 -3.28 -7.24 29.78
C LYS A 305 -2.80 -7.10 31.23
N ALA A 306 -2.94 -5.91 31.82
CA ALA A 306 -2.46 -5.61 33.19
C ALA A 306 -3.33 -6.23 34.26
N THR A 307 -4.65 -6.30 34.07
CA THR A 307 -5.62 -6.72 35.08
C THR A 307 -6.17 -8.12 34.87
N GLY A 308 -5.96 -8.74 33.72
CA GLY A 308 -6.62 -9.99 33.32
C GLY A 308 -8.10 -9.85 33.01
N ALA A 309 -8.63 -8.61 32.90
CA ALA A 309 -9.99 -8.36 32.50
C ALA A 309 -10.20 -8.61 30.99
N ASP A 310 -11.47 -8.74 30.57
CA ASP A 310 -11.88 -8.87 29.18
C ASP A 310 -12.85 -7.74 28.81
N LEU A 311 -12.35 -6.52 28.72
CA LEU A 311 -13.10 -5.40 28.19
C LEU A 311 -13.19 -5.53 26.68
N ARG A 312 -14.32 -6.08 26.19
CA ARG A 312 -14.55 -6.27 24.76
C ARG A 312 -14.73 -4.94 24.01
N ARG A 313 -14.41 -4.92 22.73
CA ARG A 313 -14.70 -3.77 21.87
C ARG A 313 -16.16 -3.70 21.51
N TYR A 314 -16.68 -2.47 21.35
CA TYR A 314 -18.02 -2.19 20.81
C TYR A 314 -17.88 -1.58 19.42
N ILE A 315 -18.65 -2.09 18.47
CA ILE A 315 -18.73 -1.58 17.10
C ILE A 315 -20.15 -1.18 16.81
N LEU A 316 -20.38 0.12 16.64
CA LEU A 316 -21.62 0.65 16.11
C LEU A 316 -21.47 0.81 14.60
N ALA A 317 -22.22 0.00 13.87
CA ALA A 317 -22.26 0.04 12.40
C ALA A 317 -23.57 0.63 11.91
N CYS A 318 -23.46 1.41 10.82
CA CYS A 318 -24.62 1.97 10.14
C CYS A 318 -24.43 1.79 8.63
N ASP A 319 -25.32 1.06 7.96
CA ASP A 319 -25.22 0.76 6.53
C ASP A 319 -25.54 1.99 5.64
N GLU A 320 -26.39 2.89 6.11
CA GLU A 320 -26.63 4.16 5.44
C GLU A 320 -26.64 5.30 6.47
N VAL A 321 -25.47 5.94 6.63
CA VAL A 321 -25.30 7.01 7.62
C VAL A 321 -26.20 8.23 7.36
N ALA A 322 -26.68 8.39 6.12
CA ALA A 322 -27.64 9.42 5.76
C ALA A 322 -28.93 9.30 6.58
N GLU A 323 -29.42 8.09 6.82
CA GLU A 323 -30.64 7.85 7.58
C GLU A 323 -30.49 8.22 9.07
N VAL A 324 -29.25 8.19 9.58
CA VAL A 324 -28.93 8.52 10.99
C VAL A 324 -28.67 10.01 11.19
N LEU A 325 -28.18 10.71 10.17
CA LEU A 325 -27.69 12.10 10.29
C LEU A 325 -28.51 13.12 9.53
N ASP A 326 -29.32 12.74 8.53
CA ASP A 326 -30.12 13.66 7.72
C ASP A 326 -31.34 14.14 8.51
N THR A 327 -31.43 15.46 8.71
CA THR A 327 -32.53 16.12 9.39
C THR A 327 -33.48 16.84 8.44
N THR A 328 -33.33 16.67 7.14
CA THR A 328 -34.13 17.34 6.10
C THR A 328 -35.60 16.88 6.19
N GLY A 329 -36.52 17.84 6.28
CA GLY A 329 -37.94 17.54 6.34
C GLY A 329 -38.48 17.07 7.69
N LEU A 330 -37.62 16.90 8.72
CA LEU A 330 -38.04 16.44 10.05
C LEU A 330 -38.72 17.56 10.87
N GLY A 331 -39.66 17.15 11.73
CA GLY A 331 -40.29 18.02 12.73
C GLY A 331 -39.34 18.42 13.87
N LYS A 332 -39.73 19.40 14.70
CA LYS A 332 -38.90 19.91 15.79
C LYS A 332 -38.46 18.83 16.80
N ALA A 333 -39.41 17.97 17.20
CA ALA A 333 -39.14 16.89 18.16
C ALA A 333 -38.15 15.84 17.60
N GLU A 334 -38.31 15.47 16.34
CA GLU A 334 -37.39 14.54 15.65
C GLU A 334 -35.98 15.14 15.52
N LYS A 335 -35.87 16.41 15.11
CA LYS A 335 -34.58 17.12 15.05
C LYS A 335 -33.84 17.16 16.37
N GLU A 336 -34.57 17.23 17.50
CA GLU A 336 -33.96 17.16 18.83
C GLU A 336 -33.31 15.79 19.09
N ILE A 337 -34.00 14.69 18.73
CA ILE A 337 -33.45 13.32 18.85
C ILE A 337 -32.20 13.17 17.99
N PHE A 338 -32.26 13.59 16.72
CA PHE A 338 -31.09 13.55 15.83
C PHE A 338 -29.92 14.39 16.35
N SER A 339 -30.18 15.56 16.92
CA SER A 339 -29.16 16.41 17.53
C SER A 339 -28.48 15.72 18.71
N LYS A 340 -29.24 15.01 19.56
CA LYS A 340 -28.69 14.19 20.65
C LYS A 340 -27.83 13.05 20.09
N ASN A 341 -28.32 12.33 19.08
CA ASN A 341 -27.56 11.26 18.40
C ASN A 341 -26.22 11.78 17.87
N VAL A 342 -26.22 12.89 17.14
CA VAL A 342 -25.00 13.53 16.60
C VAL A 342 -24.03 13.89 17.72
N ARG A 343 -24.51 14.39 18.86
CA ARG A 343 -23.67 14.72 20.01
C ARG A 343 -22.94 13.50 20.57
N HIS A 344 -23.65 12.39 20.79
CA HIS A 344 -23.08 11.15 21.29
C HIS A 344 -22.11 10.52 20.29
N LEU A 345 -22.49 10.47 19.00
CA LEU A 345 -21.63 9.99 17.92
C LEU A 345 -20.34 10.82 17.82
N SER A 346 -20.43 12.16 17.96
CA SER A 346 -19.24 13.04 17.96
C SER A 346 -18.34 12.80 19.18
N LEU A 347 -18.91 12.45 20.33
CA LEU A 347 -18.15 12.10 21.55
C LEU A 347 -17.38 10.78 21.32
N ILE A 348 -18.07 9.75 20.82
CA ILE A 348 -17.48 8.44 20.52
C ILE A 348 -16.39 8.59 19.45
N ALA A 349 -16.64 9.36 18.37
CA ALA A 349 -15.65 9.59 17.32
C ALA A 349 -14.35 10.23 17.84
N ARG A 350 -14.44 11.14 18.80
CA ARG A 350 -13.26 11.82 19.37
C ARG A 350 -12.53 11.01 20.44
N GLN A 351 -13.24 10.21 21.20
CA GLN A 351 -12.69 9.59 22.43
C GLN A 351 -12.73 8.06 22.42
N GLY A 352 -13.56 7.43 21.59
CA GLY A 352 -13.83 6.00 21.59
C GLY A 352 -12.61 5.10 21.43
N ARG A 353 -11.55 5.59 20.78
CA ARG A 353 -10.35 4.81 20.47
C ARG A 353 -9.75 4.12 21.71
N ALA A 354 -9.41 4.88 22.74
CA ALA A 354 -8.77 4.34 23.93
C ALA A 354 -9.69 3.38 24.70
N PHE A 355 -10.99 3.57 24.59
CA PHE A 355 -12.01 2.81 25.32
C PHE A 355 -12.60 1.66 24.48
N GLY A 356 -12.10 1.42 23.25
CA GLY A 356 -12.57 0.34 22.39
C GLY A 356 -13.99 0.52 21.84
N LEU A 357 -14.41 1.76 21.61
CA LEU A 357 -15.68 2.07 20.96
C LEU A 357 -15.40 2.54 19.53
N HIS A 358 -15.98 1.87 18.54
CA HIS A 358 -15.68 2.06 17.13
C HIS A 358 -16.95 2.39 16.33
N LEU A 359 -16.82 3.25 15.31
CA LEU A 359 -17.88 3.63 14.39
C LEU A 359 -17.55 3.11 12.98
N PHE A 360 -18.43 2.28 12.41
CA PHE A 360 -18.35 1.76 11.05
C PHE A 360 -19.51 2.34 10.26
N PHE A 361 -19.24 3.39 9.51
CA PHE A 361 -20.25 4.06 8.71
C PHE A 361 -20.16 3.68 7.26
N ALA A 362 -21.30 3.47 6.63
CA ALA A 362 -21.38 3.29 5.21
C ALA A 362 -22.39 4.28 4.59
N THR A 363 -22.21 4.66 3.32
CA THR A 363 -23.11 5.57 2.60
C THR A 363 -23.05 5.37 1.10
N GLN A 364 -24.20 5.56 0.45
CA GLN A 364 -24.35 5.63 -1.01
C GLN A 364 -24.62 7.06 -1.50
N ARG A 365 -24.95 7.97 -0.59
CA ARG A 365 -25.40 9.31 -0.92
C ARG A 365 -24.25 10.32 -0.94
N PRO A 366 -24.06 11.01 -2.07
CA PRO A 366 -23.02 12.02 -2.19
C PRO A 366 -23.50 13.37 -1.60
N SER A 367 -23.47 13.51 -0.28
CA SER A 367 -23.67 14.81 0.37
C SER A 367 -22.49 15.12 1.27
N ALA A 368 -21.76 16.18 0.93
CA ALA A 368 -20.59 16.61 1.69
C ALA A 368 -20.95 17.08 3.10
N ASP A 369 -22.16 17.64 3.27
CA ASP A 369 -22.64 18.23 4.51
C ASP A 369 -23.31 17.22 5.44
N LEU A 370 -23.50 15.98 4.97
CA LEU A 370 -24.23 14.96 5.69
C LEU A 370 -23.54 14.53 6.98
N ILE A 371 -22.22 14.34 6.92
CA ILE A 371 -21.44 13.91 8.07
C ILE A 371 -20.82 15.16 8.71
N PRO A 372 -21.22 15.53 9.94
CA PRO A 372 -20.65 16.69 10.63
C PRO A 372 -19.13 16.63 10.67
N GLY A 373 -18.48 17.78 10.45
CA GLY A 373 -17.00 17.86 10.36
C GLY A 373 -16.27 17.24 11.55
N GLN A 374 -16.83 17.35 12.76
CA GLN A 374 -16.28 16.73 13.96
C GLN A 374 -16.27 15.18 13.91
N ILE A 375 -17.25 14.57 13.26
CA ILE A 375 -17.27 13.11 13.05
C ILE A 375 -16.34 12.76 11.89
N ARG A 376 -16.45 13.46 10.75
CA ARG A 376 -15.70 13.20 9.53
C ARG A 376 -14.18 13.22 9.75
N THR A 377 -13.66 14.18 10.49
CA THR A 377 -12.22 14.30 10.79
C THR A 377 -11.68 13.14 11.62
N ASN A 378 -12.54 12.44 12.35
CA ASN A 378 -12.17 11.27 13.17
C ASN A 378 -12.39 9.93 12.42
N LEU A 379 -13.02 9.93 11.25
CA LEU A 379 -13.09 8.75 10.37
C LEU A 379 -11.78 8.62 9.61
N ALA A 380 -10.77 8.05 10.28
CA ALA A 380 -9.39 8.02 9.81
C ALA A 380 -9.21 7.14 8.57
N LEU A 381 -9.90 5.99 8.50
CA LEU A 381 -9.94 5.15 7.31
C LEU A 381 -11.20 5.44 6.51
N ARG A 382 -10.99 5.88 5.27
CA ARG A 382 -12.08 6.08 4.34
C ARG A 382 -11.83 5.21 3.11
N ILE A 383 -12.84 4.43 2.77
CA ILE A 383 -12.82 3.42 1.71
C ILE A 383 -13.91 3.79 0.70
N CYS A 384 -13.57 3.82 -0.57
CA CYS A 384 -14.55 4.05 -1.62
C CYS A 384 -14.52 2.92 -2.64
N GLY A 385 -15.68 2.35 -2.90
CA GLY A 385 -15.91 1.43 -4.01
C GLY A 385 -16.17 2.19 -5.31
N ARG A 386 -16.73 1.51 -6.30
CA ARG A 386 -17.14 2.15 -7.56
C ARG A 386 -18.00 3.39 -7.27
N ALA A 387 -17.59 4.53 -7.82
CA ALA A 387 -18.19 5.82 -7.58
C ALA A 387 -17.99 6.74 -8.80
N ASP A 388 -18.82 7.78 -8.90
CA ASP A 388 -18.54 8.92 -9.76
C ASP A 388 -17.49 9.87 -9.11
N ASP A 389 -17.08 10.90 -9.84
CA ASP A 389 -16.09 11.87 -9.37
C ASP A 389 -16.56 12.60 -8.09
N ILE A 390 -17.85 12.91 -8.00
CA ILE A 390 -18.43 13.64 -6.86
C ILE A 390 -18.37 12.77 -5.60
N LEU A 391 -18.90 11.56 -5.65
CA LEU A 391 -18.91 10.64 -4.51
C LEU A 391 -17.46 10.27 -4.10
N SER A 392 -16.57 10.04 -5.06
CA SER A 392 -15.16 9.78 -4.77
C SER A 392 -14.52 10.91 -3.97
N ARG A 393 -14.72 12.17 -4.38
CA ARG A 393 -14.21 13.35 -3.66
C ARG A 393 -14.84 13.53 -2.28
N ILE A 394 -16.13 13.24 -2.13
CA ILE A 394 -16.79 13.32 -0.83
C ILE A 394 -16.22 12.30 0.16
N ILE A 395 -15.95 11.08 -0.30
CA ILE A 395 -15.42 10.02 0.58
C ILE A 395 -13.91 10.15 0.79
N LEU A 396 -13.13 10.28 -0.30
CA LEU A 396 -11.66 10.17 -0.27
C LEU A 396 -10.93 11.52 -0.28
N ASP A 397 -11.63 12.65 -0.42
CA ASP A 397 -11.07 13.98 -0.75
C ASP A 397 -10.29 14.00 -2.09
N SER A 398 -10.52 13.02 -2.96
CA SER A 398 -9.85 12.85 -4.24
C SER A 398 -10.73 12.11 -5.25
N PRO A 399 -10.50 12.24 -6.57
CA PRO A 399 -11.25 11.49 -7.60
C PRO A 399 -10.77 10.04 -7.74
N THR A 400 -9.90 9.57 -6.89
CA THR A 400 -9.14 8.31 -7.06
C THR A 400 -10.03 7.09 -7.30
N ALA A 401 -11.19 6.97 -6.64
CA ALA A 401 -12.07 5.84 -6.86
C ALA A 401 -12.72 5.89 -8.25
N ALA A 402 -13.13 7.07 -8.72
CA ALA A 402 -13.67 7.25 -10.06
C ALA A 402 -12.62 6.97 -11.14
N ASP A 403 -11.37 7.36 -10.91
CA ASP A 403 -10.28 7.20 -11.87
C ASP A 403 -9.73 5.77 -11.94
N GLN A 404 -9.70 5.04 -10.81
CA GLN A 404 -9.00 3.75 -10.70
C GLN A 404 -9.92 2.52 -10.73
N ILE A 405 -11.21 2.68 -10.41
CA ILE A 405 -12.15 1.56 -10.37
C ILE A 405 -12.98 1.55 -11.65
N ALA A 406 -12.81 0.50 -12.46
CA ALA A 406 -13.59 0.33 -13.67
C ALA A 406 -15.11 0.24 -13.37
N PRO A 407 -15.97 0.73 -14.29
CA PRO A 407 -17.43 0.76 -14.06
C PRO A 407 -18.08 -0.61 -13.82
N ASP A 408 -17.46 -1.68 -14.26
CA ASP A 408 -17.90 -3.08 -14.10
C ASP A 408 -17.25 -3.79 -12.92
N ALA A 409 -16.24 -3.17 -12.28
CA ALA A 409 -15.52 -3.77 -11.16
C ALA A 409 -16.36 -3.71 -9.87
N GLN A 410 -16.96 -4.85 -9.51
CA GLN A 410 -17.68 -5.02 -8.25
C GLN A 410 -16.76 -5.53 -7.15
N GLY A 411 -16.92 -5.01 -5.92
CA GLY A 411 -16.08 -5.40 -4.78
C GLY A 411 -14.66 -4.85 -4.82
N ARG A 412 -14.35 -3.97 -5.79
CA ARG A 412 -13.10 -3.23 -5.87
C ARG A 412 -13.21 -1.95 -5.07
N PHE A 413 -12.19 -1.66 -4.27
CA PHE A 413 -12.15 -0.50 -3.37
C PHE A 413 -10.80 0.19 -3.40
N VAL A 414 -10.83 1.49 -3.08
CA VAL A 414 -9.64 2.32 -2.87
C VAL A 414 -9.75 3.00 -1.51
N THR A 415 -8.66 3.09 -0.76
CA THR A 415 -8.60 3.82 0.51
C THR A 415 -8.14 5.27 0.29
N ASN A 416 -8.39 6.14 1.29
CA ASN A 416 -7.83 7.49 1.31
C ASN A 416 -6.28 7.53 1.39
N MET A 417 -5.63 6.38 1.61
CA MET A 417 -4.17 6.19 1.51
C MET A 417 -3.76 5.70 0.12
N ASN A 418 -4.68 5.73 -0.87
CA ASN A 418 -4.45 5.28 -2.26
C ASN A 418 -4.06 3.80 -2.38
N GLN A 419 -4.59 2.94 -1.52
CA GLN A 419 -4.43 1.49 -1.58
C GLN A 419 -5.65 0.88 -2.25
N THR A 420 -5.43 0.14 -3.35
CA THR A 420 -6.49 -0.55 -4.10
C THR A 420 -6.52 -2.03 -3.72
N PHE A 421 -7.71 -2.54 -3.42
CA PHE A 421 -7.93 -3.94 -3.05
C PHE A 421 -9.27 -4.48 -3.56
N GLN A 422 -9.38 -5.80 -3.62
CA GLN A 422 -10.62 -6.55 -3.83
C GLN A 422 -11.12 -7.04 -2.48
N GLY A 423 -12.32 -6.62 -2.09
CA GLY A 423 -13.00 -7.15 -0.91
C GLY A 423 -13.43 -8.61 -1.09
N PHE A 424 -13.66 -9.29 0.01
CA PHE A 424 -14.08 -10.67 0.00
C PHE A 424 -15.59 -10.81 -0.16
N LEU A 425 -15.98 -11.82 -0.92
CA LEU A 425 -17.33 -12.38 -0.87
C LEU A 425 -17.40 -13.42 0.24
N PHE A 426 -18.47 -13.42 1.02
CA PHE A 426 -18.71 -14.46 2.02
C PHE A 426 -20.22 -14.75 2.09
N ASP A 427 -20.53 -15.90 2.65
CA ASP A 427 -21.90 -16.33 2.94
C ASP A 427 -22.19 -16.09 4.43
N ASP A 428 -23.40 -15.63 4.76
CA ASP A 428 -23.81 -15.37 6.13
C ASP A 428 -23.82 -16.64 7.01
N SER A 429 -23.87 -17.85 6.41
CA SER A 429 -23.74 -19.14 7.09
C SER A 429 -22.41 -19.31 7.85
N ILE A 430 -21.36 -18.57 7.49
CA ILE A 430 -20.08 -18.53 8.22
C ILE A 430 -20.26 -18.05 9.68
N LEU A 431 -21.35 -17.33 9.95
CA LEU A 431 -21.71 -16.88 11.30
C LEU A 431 -22.51 -17.94 12.08
N GLU A 432 -22.99 -19.01 11.46
CA GLU A 432 -23.81 -20.04 12.13
C GLU A 432 -22.94 -21.05 12.89
N GLY A 433 -21.65 -21.16 12.52
CA GLY A 433 -20.64 -21.95 13.22
C GLY A 433 -19.90 -21.13 14.26
#